data_94e2b88fbd751102eaa55d08ded7a656
#
_entry.id   94e2b88fbd751102eaa55d08ded7a656
#
_cell.length_a   1.000
_cell.length_b   1.000
_cell.length_c   1.000
_cell.angle_alpha   90.00
_cell.angle_beta   90.00
_cell.angle_gamma   90.00
#
_symmetry.space_group_name_H-M   'P 1'
#
loop_
_entity.id
_entity.type
_entity.pdbx_description
1 polymer ?
#
loop_
_entity_poly.entity_id
_entity_poly.type
_entity_poly.pdbx_seq_one_letter_code
_entity_poly.pdbx_strand_id
1 'polypeptide(L)'
;MCFRGGLGINGERHNHQLRDATKMYIFGYGSLINSASRKLTGQTGEAIPVIAHGLVRYWGKIDDSYSLSPLVVNQGDGQVNGVLLEVNKEALAEFDRRERGYHRIQLQPDQIETDASFNQEHDIWVYVKDEPLPPCAKSPIMQSYVDTVLAGCLEVSHAFAEHFVRHTIGWQHAKENDRHQPKYGNLAGVQDHHYELIDNLIKKGA
;
A
#
# COMPACT_ATOMS: atom_id res chain seq x y z
N MET A 1 31.41 -41.96 41.02
CA MET A 1 30.01 -41.90 40.57
C MET A 1 29.77 -40.58 39.87
N CYS A 2 29.62 -40.64 38.58
CA CYS A 2 29.42 -39.45 37.71
C CYS A 2 27.96 -39.03 37.66
N PHE A 3 27.65 -37.78 37.87
CA PHE A 3 26.39 -37.18 37.41
C PHE A 3 26.67 -36.18 36.29
N ARG A 4 26.30 -36.54 35.09
CA ARG A 4 26.17 -35.59 33.97
C ARG A 4 24.77 -35.02 34.03
N GLY A 5 24.65 -33.69 34.20
CA GLY A 5 23.43 -32.94 34.00
C GLY A 5 23.44 -32.32 32.61
N GLY A 6 22.47 -32.68 31.78
CA GLY A 6 22.30 -32.11 30.45
C GLY A 6 21.74 -30.70 30.54
N LEU A 7 22.47 -29.76 29.97
CA LEU A 7 21.99 -28.45 29.62
C LEU A 7 21.74 -28.47 28.10
N GLY A 8 20.52 -28.39 27.70
CA GLY A 8 20.22 -28.33 26.28
C GLY A 8 18.83 -27.78 26.00
N ILE A 9 18.74 -26.90 25.07
CA ILE A 9 17.56 -26.63 24.22
C ILE A 9 16.50 -25.60 24.67
N ASN A 10 16.82 -24.63 25.52
CA ASN A 10 15.88 -23.51 25.69
C ASN A 10 16.30 -22.19 25.00
N GLY A 11 17.51 -22.11 24.43
CA GLY A 11 18.00 -20.88 23.80
C GLY A 11 17.45 -20.60 22.41
N GLU A 12 17.22 -21.64 21.60
CA GLU A 12 16.82 -21.45 20.20
C GLU A 12 15.34 -21.10 20.03
N ARG A 13 14.46 -21.65 20.88
CA ARG A 13 13.01 -21.31 20.83
C ARG A 13 12.75 -19.88 21.28
N HIS A 14 13.50 -19.39 22.27
CA HIS A 14 13.34 -18.01 22.77
C HIS A 14 13.83 -16.97 21.74
N ASN A 15 14.89 -17.32 21.00
CA ASN A 15 15.42 -16.42 19.97
C ASN A 15 14.54 -16.38 18.70
N HIS A 16 13.82 -17.46 18.40
CA HIS A 16 12.87 -17.51 17.29
C HIS A 16 11.59 -16.71 17.62
N GLN A 17 11.06 -16.86 18.85
CA GLN A 17 9.90 -16.08 19.32
C GLN A 17 10.20 -14.57 19.42
N LEU A 18 11.40 -14.19 19.85
CA LEU A 18 11.82 -12.78 19.90
C LEU A 18 12.01 -12.16 18.51
N ARG A 19 12.39 -12.96 17.50
CA ARG A 19 12.49 -12.50 16.11
C ARG A 19 11.11 -12.31 15.48
N ASP A 20 10.16 -13.19 15.75
CA ASP A 20 8.78 -13.09 15.26
C ASP A 20 8.01 -11.92 15.90
N ALA A 21 8.23 -11.63 17.18
CA ALA A 21 7.60 -10.52 17.89
C ALA A 21 8.01 -9.12 17.37
N THR A 22 8.99 -9.03 16.46
CA THR A 22 9.45 -7.76 15.85
C THR A 22 8.92 -7.53 14.45
N LYS A 23 8.18 -8.46 13.87
CA LYS A 23 7.61 -8.36 12.53
C LYS A 23 6.15 -7.91 12.59
N MET A 24 5.75 -7.18 11.57
CA MET A 24 4.41 -6.67 11.38
C MET A 24 4.13 -6.47 9.90
N TYR A 25 2.90 -6.15 9.55
CA TYR A 25 2.51 -5.83 8.19
C TYR A 25 2.17 -4.35 8.06
N ILE A 26 2.49 -3.79 6.90
CA ILE A 26 1.91 -2.55 6.41
C ILE A 26 0.98 -2.90 5.25
N PHE A 27 -0.24 -2.38 5.29
CA PHE A 27 -1.18 -2.44 4.18
C PHE A 27 -0.93 -1.28 3.22
N GLY A 28 -0.33 -1.59 2.07
CA GLY A 28 -0.06 -0.63 1.00
C GLY A 28 -1.21 -0.61 -0.01
N TYR A 29 -1.86 0.53 -0.17
CA TYR A 29 -3.05 0.70 -1.01
C TYR A 29 -2.85 1.65 -2.20
N GLY A 30 -1.64 2.10 -2.43
CA GLY A 30 -1.25 3.02 -3.51
C GLY A 30 -0.02 2.51 -4.27
N SER A 31 0.99 3.35 -4.44
CA SER A 31 2.20 3.02 -5.21
C SER A 31 3.00 1.83 -4.65
N LEU A 32 2.82 1.50 -3.37
CA LEU A 32 3.41 0.30 -2.77
C LEU A 32 2.90 -1.01 -3.40
N ILE A 33 1.79 -0.99 -4.13
CA ILE A 33 1.30 -2.15 -4.90
C ILE A 33 2.29 -2.48 -6.04
N ASN A 34 2.89 -1.46 -6.66
CA ASN A 34 3.85 -1.64 -7.75
C ASN A 34 5.21 -2.08 -7.21
N SER A 35 5.66 -3.28 -7.60
CA SER A 35 6.90 -3.88 -7.09
C SER A 35 8.15 -3.08 -7.47
N ALA A 36 8.20 -2.52 -8.68
CA ALA A 36 9.32 -1.71 -9.14
C ALA A 36 9.39 -0.36 -8.40
N SER A 37 8.25 0.32 -8.23
CA SER A 37 8.16 1.56 -7.47
C SER A 37 8.51 1.35 -5.99
N ARG A 38 8.06 0.26 -5.40
CA ARG A 38 8.35 -0.15 -4.03
C ARG A 38 9.85 -0.32 -3.77
N LYS A 39 10.57 -0.92 -4.73
CA LYS A 39 12.04 -1.08 -4.65
C LYS A 39 12.78 0.25 -4.57
N LEU A 40 12.28 1.30 -5.24
CA LEU A 40 12.87 2.64 -5.18
C LEU A 40 12.82 3.25 -3.77
N THR A 41 11.90 2.79 -2.93
CA THR A 41 11.76 3.23 -1.54
C THR A 41 12.43 2.27 -0.54
N GLY A 42 13.21 1.29 -1.02
CA GLY A 42 13.94 0.32 -0.20
C GLY A 42 13.09 -0.89 0.25
N GLN A 43 11.85 -1.01 -0.20
CA GLN A 43 10.97 -2.13 0.13
C GLN A 43 11.13 -3.25 -0.90
N THR A 44 11.83 -4.32 -0.53
CA THR A 44 12.18 -5.45 -1.42
C THR A 44 11.52 -6.78 -1.05
N GLY A 45 10.78 -6.83 0.07
CA GLY A 45 10.08 -8.03 0.52
C GLY A 45 8.91 -8.44 -0.37
N GLU A 46 8.40 -9.65 -0.13
CA GLU A 46 7.19 -10.12 -0.79
C GLU A 46 5.98 -9.26 -0.42
N ALA A 47 5.09 -9.11 -1.39
CA ALA A 47 3.81 -8.44 -1.21
C ALA A 47 2.68 -9.45 -1.38
N ILE A 48 1.77 -9.51 -0.42
CA ILE A 48 0.61 -10.39 -0.45
C ILE A 48 -0.60 -9.57 -0.92
N PRO A 49 -1.17 -9.83 -2.10
CA PRO A 49 -2.38 -9.15 -2.54
C PRO A 49 -3.56 -9.50 -1.64
N VAL A 50 -4.27 -8.47 -1.18
CA VAL A 50 -5.41 -8.62 -0.27
C VAL A 50 -6.50 -7.60 -0.57
N ILE A 51 -7.69 -7.82 0.00
CA ILE A 51 -8.75 -6.82 0.14
C ILE A 51 -8.92 -6.55 1.63
N ALA A 52 -8.86 -5.28 2.03
CA ALA A 52 -9.13 -4.84 3.39
C ALA A 52 -10.54 -4.27 3.48
N HIS A 53 -11.36 -4.84 4.35
CA HIS A 53 -12.72 -4.38 4.63
C HIS A 53 -12.74 -3.32 5.74
N GLY A 54 -13.73 -2.44 5.71
CA GLY A 54 -13.85 -1.36 6.69
C GLY A 54 -13.02 -0.11 6.34
N LEU A 55 -12.58 0.01 5.11
CA LEU A 55 -11.83 1.14 4.58
C LEU A 55 -12.46 1.67 3.30
N VAL A 56 -12.26 2.96 3.05
CA VAL A 56 -12.64 3.64 1.79
C VAL A 56 -11.42 4.38 1.25
N ARG A 57 -11.14 4.25 -0.05
CA ARG A 57 -10.02 4.90 -0.73
C ARG A 57 -10.49 6.09 -1.56
N TYR A 58 -9.74 7.18 -1.46
CA TYR A 58 -10.01 8.43 -2.16
C TYR A 58 -8.76 8.95 -2.88
N TRP A 59 -8.98 9.64 -3.99
CA TRP A 59 -8.06 10.65 -4.46
C TRP A 59 -8.23 11.88 -3.58
N GLY A 60 -7.19 12.30 -2.89
CA GLY A 60 -7.26 13.44 -1.98
C GLY A 60 -5.91 14.09 -1.75
N LYS A 61 -5.91 15.36 -1.39
CA LYS A 61 -4.68 16.05 -0.99
C LYS A 61 -4.56 16.08 0.53
N ILE A 62 -3.32 16.10 1.00
CA ILE A 62 -3.01 16.17 2.43
C ILE A 62 -3.15 17.60 2.93
N ASP A 63 -2.49 18.53 2.24
CA ASP A 63 -2.55 19.97 2.49
C ASP A 63 -2.11 20.71 1.22
N ASP A 64 -1.99 22.04 1.31
CA ASP A 64 -1.62 22.91 0.18
C ASP A 64 -0.11 22.90 -0.15
N SER A 65 0.72 22.18 0.59
CA SER A 65 2.16 22.07 0.31
C SER A 65 2.51 21.02 -0.76
N TYR A 66 1.56 20.14 -1.11
CA TYR A 66 1.75 19.09 -2.10
C TYR A 66 1.38 19.58 -3.50
N SER A 67 2.22 19.26 -4.49
CA SER A 67 2.00 19.57 -5.91
C SER A 67 1.15 18.55 -6.65
N LEU A 68 0.83 17.41 -6.00
CA LEU A 68 -0.05 16.37 -6.52
C LEU A 68 -0.95 15.84 -5.40
N SER A 69 -2.08 15.28 -5.78
CA SER A 69 -2.98 14.60 -4.86
C SER A 69 -2.69 13.11 -4.84
N PRO A 70 -2.27 12.55 -3.69
CA PRO A 70 -2.06 11.12 -3.54
C PRO A 70 -3.38 10.37 -3.35
N LEU A 71 -3.27 9.06 -3.17
CA LEU A 71 -4.32 8.24 -2.61
C LEU A 71 -4.33 8.36 -1.09
N VAL A 72 -5.52 8.42 -0.53
CA VAL A 72 -5.76 8.39 0.91
C VAL A 72 -6.82 7.34 1.24
N VAL A 73 -6.72 6.73 2.40
CA VAL A 73 -7.77 5.86 2.95
C VAL A 73 -8.27 6.41 4.25
N ASN A 74 -9.53 6.10 4.53
CA ASN A 74 -10.15 6.37 5.82
C ASN A 74 -11.01 5.17 6.23
N GLN A 75 -11.35 5.10 7.52
CA GLN A 75 -12.32 4.13 8.00
C GLN A 75 -13.70 4.41 7.41
N GLY A 76 -14.40 3.36 7.02
CA GLY A 76 -15.74 3.48 6.43
C GLY A 76 -16.29 2.12 6.02
N ASP A 77 -17.52 2.13 5.53
CA ASP A 77 -18.22 0.92 5.09
C ASP A 77 -17.87 0.61 3.63
N GLY A 78 -16.65 0.16 3.41
CA GLY A 78 -16.15 -0.16 2.08
C GLY A 78 -15.08 -1.24 2.10
N GLN A 79 -14.45 -1.41 0.95
CA GLN A 79 -13.35 -2.36 0.76
C GLN A 79 -12.28 -1.75 -0.14
N VAL A 80 -11.03 -2.00 0.22
CA VAL A 80 -9.85 -1.47 -0.48
C VAL A 80 -8.89 -2.60 -0.77
N ASN A 81 -8.57 -2.82 -2.03
CA ASN A 81 -7.53 -3.77 -2.38
C ASN A 81 -6.14 -3.12 -2.28
N GLY A 82 -5.16 -3.94 -1.96
CA GLY A 82 -3.78 -3.53 -1.78
C GLY A 82 -2.89 -4.73 -1.51
N VAL A 83 -1.76 -4.48 -0.88
CA VAL A 83 -0.79 -5.52 -0.52
C VAL A 83 -0.40 -5.45 0.94
N LEU A 84 -0.18 -6.61 1.56
CA LEU A 84 0.49 -6.70 2.85
C LEU A 84 1.99 -6.81 2.62
N LEU A 85 2.76 -5.93 3.24
CA LEU A 85 4.22 -5.92 3.24
C LEU A 85 4.71 -6.25 4.65
N GLU A 86 5.48 -7.31 4.81
CA GLU A 86 6.13 -7.61 6.09
C GLU A 86 7.27 -6.64 6.33
N VAL A 87 7.26 -5.99 7.48
CA VAL A 87 8.24 -5.00 7.90
C VAL A 87 8.68 -5.25 9.34
N ASN A 88 9.85 -4.73 9.70
CA ASN A 88 10.33 -4.68 11.08
C ASN A 88 10.06 -3.29 11.72
N LYS A 89 10.43 -3.14 12.99
CA LYS A 89 10.23 -1.87 13.72
C LYS A 89 10.97 -0.69 13.11
N GLU A 90 12.17 -0.92 12.60
CA GLU A 90 13.00 0.11 11.96
C GLU A 90 12.35 0.60 10.68
N ALA A 91 11.87 -0.31 9.83
CA ALA A 91 11.15 0.04 8.61
C ALA A 91 9.83 0.77 8.92
N LEU A 92 9.09 0.34 9.95
CA LEU A 92 7.88 1.02 10.40
C LEU A 92 8.15 2.47 10.82
N ALA A 93 9.24 2.70 11.58
CA ALA A 93 9.64 4.05 11.98
C ALA A 93 10.01 4.93 10.76
N GLU A 94 10.59 4.35 9.72
CA GLU A 94 10.83 5.05 8.44
C GLU A 94 9.52 5.44 7.75
N PHE A 95 8.53 4.55 7.70
CA PHE A 95 7.22 4.86 7.19
C PHE A 95 6.56 5.99 7.97
N ASP A 96 6.58 5.95 9.30
CA ASP A 96 6.02 7.00 10.16
C ASP A 96 6.63 8.39 9.85
N ARG A 97 7.94 8.46 9.54
CA ARG A 97 8.61 9.71 9.15
C ARG A 97 8.23 10.19 7.76
N ARG A 98 7.96 9.29 6.83
CA ARG A 98 7.66 9.59 5.42
C ARG A 98 6.20 9.95 5.21
N GLU A 99 5.30 9.31 5.96
CA GLU A 99 3.85 9.48 5.85
C GLU A 99 3.34 10.69 6.67
N ARG A 100 3.93 11.85 6.42
CA ARG A 100 3.51 13.10 7.07
C ARG A 100 2.08 13.46 6.69
N GLY A 101 1.29 13.85 7.69
CA GLY A 101 -0.11 14.20 7.51
C GLY A 101 -1.08 13.01 7.54
N TYR A 102 -0.54 11.79 7.63
CA TYR A 102 -1.28 10.57 7.93
C TYR A 102 -1.08 10.17 9.38
N HIS A 103 -2.01 9.38 9.91
CA HIS A 103 -1.79 8.63 11.13
C HIS A 103 -2.03 7.15 10.89
N ARG A 104 -1.48 6.33 11.74
CA ARG A 104 -1.50 4.88 11.62
C ARG A 104 -2.61 4.28 12.47
N ILE A 105 -3.43 3.41 11.90
CA ILE A 105 -4.40 2.59 12.63
C ILE A 105 -4.09 1.12 12.43
N GLN A 106 -4.54 0.29 13.36
CA GLN A 106 -4.40 -1.16 13.29
C GLN A 106 -5.63 -1.78 12.63
N LEU A 107 -5.39 -2.67 11.67
CA LEU A 107 -6.40 -3.54 11.10
C LEU A 107 -6.42 -4.88 11.83
N GLN A 108 -7.61 -5.46 11.98
CA GLN A 108 -7.74 -6.80 12.52
C GLN A 108 -7.58 -7.85 11.41
N PRO A 109 -7.06 -9.06 11.71
CA PRO A 109 -6.92 -10.12 10.71
C PRO A 109 -8.21 -10.48 9.97
N ASP A 110 -9.36 -10.40 10.64
CA ASP A 110 -10.67 -10.69 10.06
C ASP A 110 -11.17 -9.63 9.06
N GLN A 111 -10.53 -8.46 9.01
CA GLN A 111 -10.77 -7.44 7.98
C GLN A 111 -10.04 -7.77 6.66
N ILE A 112 -9.13 -8.74 6.66
CA ILE A 112 -8.28 -9.07 5.50
C ILE A 112 -8.85 -10.29 4.78
N GLU A 113 -9.19 -10.09 3.50
CA GLU A 113 -9.62 -11.13 2.58
C GLU A 113 -8.48 -11.43 1.60
N THR A 114 -8.04 -12.69 1.55
CA THR A 114 -6.99 -13.16 0.65
C THR A 114 -7.03 -14.69 0.51
N ASP A 115 -6.64 -15.20 -0.66
CA ASP A 115 -6.42 -16.63 -0.88
C ASP A 115 -5.02 -17.09 -0.42
N ALA A 116 -4.12 -16.15 -0.13
CA ALA A 116 -2.79 -16.45 0.37
C ALA A 116 -2.75 -16.58 1.90
N SER A 117 -1.74 -17.27 2.40
CA SER A 117 -1.48 -17.33 3.83
C SER A 117 -0.67 -16.12 4.30
N PHE A 118 -1.02 -15.59 5.46
CA PHE A 118 -0.22 -14.60 6.17
C PHE A 118 -0.24 -14.88 7.67
N ASN A 119 0.72 -14.35 8.42
CA ASN A 119 0.77 -14.54 9.87
C ASN A 119 -0.24 -13.62 10.57
N GLN A 120 -1.36 -14.20 11.04
CA GLN A 120 -2.43 -13.47 11.71
C GLN A 120 -2.07 -12.96 13.12
N GLU A 121 -0.93 -13.38 13.67
CA GLU A 121 -0.44 -12.89 14.95
C GLU A 121 0.38 -11.59 14.82
N HIS A 122 0.77 -11.24 13.60
CA HIS A 122 1.45 -9.98 13.33
C HIS A 122 0.46 -8.81 13.27
N ASP A 123 0.82 -7.70 13.88
CA ASP A 123 0.08 -6.45 13.76
C ASP A 123 0.01 -6.00 12.29
N ILE A 124 -1.15 -5.52 11.86
CA ILE A 124 -1.36 -4.98 10.52
C ILE A 124 -1.65 -3.48 10.64
N TRP A 125 -0.81 -2.66 10.05
CA TRP A 125 -0.90 -1.20 10.10
C TRP A 125 -1.30 -0.62 8.75
N VAL A 126 -2.13 0.42 8.79
CA VAL A 126 -2.48 1.22 7.61
C VAL A 126 -2.40 2.70 7.94
N TYR A 127 -1.86 3.49 7.01
CA TYR A 127 -1.83 4.95 7.14
C TYR A 127 -3.11 5.54 6.58
N VAL A 128 -3.81 6.28 7.42
CA VAL A 128 -5.10 6.91 7.09
C VAL A 128 -5.03 8.41 7.22
N LYS A 129 -5.93 9.10 6.54
CA LYS A 129 -6.11 10.54 6.60
C LYS A 129 -7.58 10.85 6.85
N ASP A 130 -7.87 11.40 8.02
CA ASP A 130 -9.21 11.89 8.31
C ASP A 130 -9.49 13.14 7.47
N GLU A 131 -10.71 13.25 6.95
CA GLU A 131 -11.19 14.41 6.21
C GLU A 131 -10.23 14.84 5.06
N PRO A 132 -9.97 13.97 4.06
CA PRO A 132 -9.10 14.33 2.95
C PRO A 132 -9.69 15.49 2.16
N LEU A 133 -8.84 16.44 1.78
CA LEU A 133 -9.24 17.54 0.91
C LEU A 133 -9.33 17.06 -0.55
N PRO A 134 -10.25 17.58 -1.37
CA PRO A 134 -10.36 17.16 -2.75
C PRO A 134 -9.15 17.63 -3.58
N PRO A 135 -8.74 16.85 -4.60
CA PRO A 135 -7.80 17.33 -5.60
C PRO A 135 -8.26 18.64 -6.26
N CYS A 136 -7.31 19.48 -6.62
CA CYS A 136 -7.60 20.76 -7.28
C CYS A 136 -6.54 21.06 -8.36
N ALA A 137 -6.70 22.15 -9.10
CA ALA A 137 -5.78 22.51 -10.18
C ALA A 137 -4.32 22.70 -9.73
N LYS A 138 -4.10 23.14 -8.48
CA LYS A 138 -2.75 23.28 -7.91
C LYS A 138 -2.17 21.96 -7.40
N SER A 139 -3.03 21.00 -7.08
CA SER A 139 -2.67 19.68 -6.57
C SER A 139 -3.56 18.65 -7.26
N PRO A 140 -3.36 18.42 -8.58
CA PRO A 140 -4.22 17.51 -9.34
C PRO A 140 -3.84 16.04 -9.11
N ILE A 141 -4.72 15.16 -9.56
CA ILE A 141 -4.39 13.75 -9.76
C ILE A 141 -3.39 13.68 -10.92
N MET A 142 -2.18 13.17 -10.66
CA MET A 142 -1.11 13.11 -11.64
C MET A 142 -1.16 11.78 -12.41
N GLN A 143 -1.22 11.82 -13.73
CA GLN A 143 -1.33 10.61 -14.55
C GLN A 143 -0.14 9.66 -14.34
N SER A 144 1.08 10.15 -14.18
CA SER A 144 2.25 9.31 -13.90
C SER A 144 2.13 8.54 -12.59
N TYR A 145 1.47 9.11 -11.58
CA TYR A 145 1.16 8.41 -10.34
C TYR A 145 0.08 7.35 -10.55
N VAL A 146 -1.00 7.68 -11.25
CA VAL A 146 -2.06 6.73 -11.63
C VAL A 146 -1.48 5.54 -12.40
N ASP A 147 -0.64 5.82 -13.40
CA ASP A 147 0.00 4.78 -14.21
C ASP A 147 0.86 3.84 -13.36
N THR A 148 1.62 4.40 -12.42
CA THR A 148 2.45 3.59 -11.50
C THR A 148 1.61 2.66 -10.65
N VAL A 149 0.53 3.17 -10.05
CA VAL A 149 -0.35 2.36 -9.20
C VAL A 149 -1.08 1.29 -10.00
N LEU A 150 -1.67 1.65 -11.14
CA LEU A 150 -2.44 0.71 -11.95
C LEU A 150 -1.56 -0.31 -12.68
N ALA A 151 -0.33 0.05 -13.08
CA ALA A 151 0.64 -0.94 -13.55
C ALA A 151 0.95 -1.97 -12.46
N GLY A 152 1.09 -1.54 -11.20
CA GLY A 152 1.23 -2.44 -10.06
C GLY A 152 0.01 -3.33 -9.84
N CYS A 153 -1.19 -2.80 -9.97
CA CYS A 153 -2.42 -3.60 -9.90
C CYS A 153 -2.47 -4.66 -11.02
N LEU A 154 -2.06 -4.30 -12.23
CA LEU A 154 -1.99 -5.21 -13.38
C LEU A 154 -0.94 -6.31 -13.20
N GLU A 155 0.13 -6.08 -12.42
CA GLU A 155 1.07 -7.16 -12.02
C GLU A 155 0.35 -8.27 -11.26
N VAL A 156 -0.65 -7.94 -10.44
CA VAL A 156 -1.44 -8.92 -9.71
C VAL A 156 -2.44 -9.60 -10.66
N SER A 157 -3.36 -8.83 -11.25
CA SER A 157 -4.29 -9.29 -12.26
C SER A 157 -5.09 -8.13 -12.86
N HIS A 158 -5.73 -8.35 -13.99
CA HIS A 158 -6.69 -7.40 -14.57
C HIS A 158 -7.88 -7.14 -13.63
N ALA A 159 -8.41 -8.19 -13.01
CA ALA A 159 -9.50 -8.08 -12.04
C ALA A 159 -9.12 -7.25 -10.81
N PHE A 160 -7.88 -7.35 -10.34
CA PHE A 160 -7.35 -6.54 -9.24
C PHE A 160 -7.30 -5.05 -9.63
N ALA A 161 -6.90 -4.74 -10.85
CA ALA A 161 -6.88 -3.37 -11.37
C ALA A 161 -8.31 -2.80 -11.54
N GLU A 162 -9.26 -3.59 -12.03
CA GLU A 162 -10.68 -3.21 -12.11
C GLU A 162 -11.27 -2.93 -10.74
N HIS A 163 -10.98 -3.78 -9.76
CA HIS A 163 -11.40 -3.58 -8.37
C HIS A 163 -10.86 -2.27 -7.81
N PHE A 164 -9.58 -1.98 -8.07
CA PHE A 164 -8.95 -0.74 -7.64
C PHE A 164 -9.70 0.49 -8.16
N VAL A 165 -9.96 0.55 -9.46
CA VAL A 165 -10.65 1.70 -10.07
C VAL A 165 -12.07 1.85 -9.53
N ARG A 166 -12.82 0.73 -9.47
CA ARG A 166 -14.22 0.72 -9.01
C ARG A 166 -14.38 1.13 -7.56
N HIS A 167 -13.41 0.78 -6.70
CA HIS A 167 -13.42 1.05 -5.26
C HIS A 167 -12.54 2.23 -4.84
N THR A 168 -12.27 3.15 -5.76
CA THR A 168 -11.56 4.41 -5.48
C THR A 168 -12.47 5.57 -5.84
N ILE A 169 -12.68 6.47 -4.88
CA ILE A 169 -13.54 7.66 -5.04
C ILE A 169 -12.68 8.85 -5.50
N GLY A 170 -13.26 9.74 -6.29
CA GLY A 170 -12.64 11.02 -6.64
C GLY A 170 -12.04 11.09 -8.03
N TRP A 171 -12.31 10.15 -8.92
CA TRP A 171 -11.83 10.16 -10.30
C TRP A 171 -12.30 11.37 -11.13
N GLN A 172 -13.39 12.04 -10.73
CA GLN A 172 -13.94 13.22 -11.39
C GLN A 172 -13.16 14.50 -11.11
N HIS A 173 -12.26 14.50 -10.12
CA HIS A 173 -11.50 15.68 -9.76
C HIS A 173 -10.42 16.07 -10.78
N ALA A 174 -9.81 17.22 -10.59
CA ALA A 174 -8.76 17.75 -11.46
C ALA A 174 -7.62 16.75 -11.68
N LYS A 175 -7.27 16.55 -12.95
CA LYS A 175 -6.22 15.62 -13.41
C LYS A 175 -5.23 16.37 -14.30
N GLU A 176 -3.96 15.95 -14.24
CA GLU A 176 -2.92 16.39 -15.16
C GLU A 176 -2.31 15.17 -15.85
N ASN A 177 -2.34 15.16 -17.18
CA ASN A 177 -1.66 14.15 -17.96
C ASN A 177 -0.20 14.58 -18.19
N ASP A 178 0.66 14.08 -17.35
CA ASP A 178 2.10 14.38 -17.35
C ASP A 178 2.95 13.24 -17.99
N ARG A 179 2.35 12.34 -18.77
CA ARG A 179 3.07 11.21 -19.40
C ARG A 179 4.24 11.64 -20.25
N HIS A 180 4.14 12.82 -20.91
CA HIS A 180 5.22 13.39 -21.73
C HIS A 180 6.41 13.91 -20.92
N GLN A 181 6.17 14.29 -19.66
CA GLN A 181 7.18 14.75 -18.70
C GLN A 181 6.73 14.38 -17.28
N PRO A 182 6.91 13.11 -16.90
CA PRO A 182 6.41 12.59 -15.64
C PRO A 182 6.93 13.36 -14.43
N LYS A 183 6.01 13.72 -13.54
CA LYS A 183 6.29 14.47 -12.30
C LYS A 183 6.33 13.58 -11.06
N TYR A 184 5.75 12.37 -11.12
CA TYR A 184 5.79 11.45 -10.00
C TYR A 184 7.20 10.87 -9.82
N GLY A 185 7.83 11.13 -8.66
CA GLY A 185 9.24 10.81 -8.41
C GLY A 185 9.59 9.32 -8.34
N ASN A 186 8.62 8.47 -8.00
CA ASN A 186 8.80 7.02 -7.89
C ASN A 186 8.14 6.25 -9.06
N LEU A 187 8.00 6.89 -10.21
CA LEU A 187 7.54 6.25 -11.43
C LEU A 187 8.48 5.09 -11.79
N ALA A 188 7.92 3.90 -11.85
CA ALA A 188 8.63 2.69 -12.24
C ALA A 188 7.64 1.60 -12.64
N GLY A 189 8.11 0.56 -13.36
CA GLY A 189 7.31 -0.59 -13.74
C GLY A 189 6.17 -0.27 -14.74
N VAL A 190 6.20 0.88 -15.39
CA VAL A 190 5.23 1.30 -16.41
C VAL A 190 5.87 1.17 -17.78
N GLN A 191 5.19 0.47 -18.68
CA GLN A 191 5.61 0.28 -20.08
C GLN A 191 4.52 0.83 -21.02
N ASP A 192 4.87 1.06 -22.28
CA ASP A 192 3.98 1.68 -23.27
C ASP A 192 2.65 0.93 -23.42
N HIS A 193 2.67 -0.41 -23.37
CA HIS A 193 1.46 -1.22 -23.45
C HIS A 193 0.49 -1.05 -22.28
N HIS A 194 0.95 -0.52 -21.14
CA HIS A 194 0.10 -0.22 -19.99
C HIS A 194 -0.84 0.97 -20.24
N TYR A 195 -0.45 1.93 -21.06
CA TYR A 195 -1.20 3.19 -21.19
C TYR A 195 -2.61 2.98 -21.68
N GLU A 196 -2.79 2.19 -22.75
CA GLU A 196 -4.11 1.89 -23.28
C GLU A 196 -4.96 1.08 -22.31
N LEU A 197 -4.36 0.09 -21.63
CA LEU A 197 -5.03 -0.72 -20.62
C LEU A 197 -5.54 0.14 -19.47
N ILE A 198 -4.69 1.03 -18.96
CA ILE A 198 -5.00 1.92 -17.84
C ILE A 198 -6.11 2.91 -18.23
N ASP A 199 -6.01 3.52 -19.41
CA ASP A 199 -7.02 4.46 -19.91
C ASP A 199 -8.39 3.78 -20.06
N ASN A 200 -8.41 2.54 -20.56
CA ASN A 200 -9.63 1.74 -20.68
C ASN A 200 -10.22 1.35 -19.31
N LEU A 201 -9.38 0.98 -18.34
CA LEU A 201 -9.82 0.69 -16.98
C LEU A 201 -10.51 1.89 -16.33
N ILE A 202 -9.90 3.06 -16.42
CA ILE A 202 -10.44 4.30 -15.86
C ILE A 202 -11.76 4.67 -16.56
N LYS A 203 -11.78 4.60 -17.89
CA LYS A 203 -12.99 4.93 -18.66
C LYS A 203 -14.20 4.06 -18.32
N LYS A 204 -13.97 2.79 -17.97
CA LYS A 204 -15.05 1.82 -17.68
C LYS A 204 -15.48 1.81 -16.22
N GLY A 205 -14.57 2.12 -15.30
CA GLY A 205 -14.79 1.88 -13.86
C GLY A 205 -14.81 3.13 -12.97
N ALA A 206 -14.40 4.28 -13.51
CA ALA A 206 -14.35 5.54 -12.76
C ALA A 206 -15.65 6.35 -12.85
#